data_a6a15179ec4043df212e37183f5ac626
#
_entry.id   a6a15179ec4043df212e37183f5ac626
#
_cell.length_a   1.000
_cell.length_b   1.000
_cell.length_c   1.000
_cell.angle_alpha   90.00
_cell.angle_beta   90.00
_cell.angle_gamma   90.00
#
_symmetry.space_group_name_H-M   'P 1'
#
loop_
_entity.id
_entity.type
_entity.pdbx_description
1 polymer ?
#
loop_
_entity_poly.entity_id
_entity_poly.type
_entity_poly.pdbx_seq_one_letter_code
_entity_poly.pdbx_strand_id
1 'polypeptide(L)'
;MYYQGLINKYRKYLPVTDSTPVVTLNEGNTPLIKAGNLARKIGIEANIYLKFEGCNPTGSFKDRGMTMAVTKAKEEGANAIICASTGNTSASAAAYGAKAGIKTFVLIPDGYIALGKLSQAMMYGAEIIAIQGNFDQALDCVREISATHPITLVNSVNPYRIEGQKTGAFEICDALGKAPEYHFIPVGNAGNITAYWKGYKEYYAECTITKLPKMMGFEAEGSAAIVRGERILKPETLATAIRIGNPASWKQAE
;
A
#
# COMPACT_ATOMS: atom_id res chain seq x y z
N MET A 1 -0.64 -8.83 -25.71
CA MET A 1 -0.35 -9.75 -24.58
C MET A 1 -1.29 -9.40 -23.43
N TYR A 2 -1.92 -10.38 -22.81
CA TYR A 2 -2.86 -10.14 -21.71
C TYR A 2 -2.09 -9.70 -20.45
N TYR A 3 -2.60 -8.71 -19.70
CA TYR A 3 -1.99 -8.24 -18.44
C TYR A 3 -2.04 -9.34 -17.37
N GLN A 4 -0.94 -9.61 -16.72
CA GLN A 4 -0.78 -10.71 -15.74
C GLN A 4 -0.27 -10.22 -14.38
N GLY A 5 -0.67 -9.03 -13.97
CA GLY A 5 -0.27 -8.43 -12.70
C GLY A 5 1.06 -7.67 -12.76
N LEU A 6 1.27 -6.86 -11.73
CA LEU A 6 2.42 -5.93 -11.69
C LEU A 6 3.78 -6.62 -11.59
N ILE A 7 3.86 -7.78 -10.91
CA ILE A 7 5.12 -8.52 -10.77
C ILE A 7 5.62 -8.97 -12.14
N ASN A 8 4.74 -9.54 -12.97
CA ASN A 8 5.14 -10.00 -14.30
C ASN A 8 5.49 -8.84 -15.22
N LYS A 9 4.76 -7.71 -15.14
CA LYS A 9 5.03 -6.52 -15.96
C LYS A 9 6.35 -5.83 -15.60
N TYR A 10 6.67 -5.73 -14.32
CA TYR A 10 7.80 -4.96 -13.80
C TYR A 10 8.89 -5.83 -13.17
N ARG A 11 8.99 -7.10 -13.57
CA ARG A 11 9.87 -8.12 -13.00
C ARG A 11 11.32 -7.63 -12.81
N LYS A 12 11.88 -6.92 -13.79
CA LYS A 12 13.27 -6.43 -13.74
C LYS A 12 13.53 -5.42 -12.61
N TYR A 13 12.48 -4.78 -12.10
CA TYR A 13 12.56 -3.79 -11.02
C TYR A 13 12.20 -4.35 -9.65
N LEU A 14 11.77 -5.60 -9.59
CA LEU A 14 11.26 -6.21 -8.38
C LEU A 14 12.20 -7.31 -7.89
N PRO A 15 12.27 -7.54 -6.56
CA PRO A 15 13.15 -8.54 -5.97
C PRO A 15 12.61 -9.96 -6.17
N VAL A 16 12.47 -10.38 -7.40
CA VAL A 16 11.96 -11.70 -7.82
C VAL A 16 12.90 -12.33 -8.84
N THR A 17 12.97 -13.65 -8.85
CA THR A 17 13.72 -14.49 -9.78
C THR A 17 12.77 -15.31 -10.66
N ASP A 18 13.29 -16.03 -11.64
CA ASP A 18 12.46 -16.90 -12.50
C ASP A 18 11.78 -18.01 -11.71
N SER A 19 12.37 -18.45 -10.60
CA SER A 19 11.81 -19.47 -9.70
C SER A 19 10.82 -18.91 -8.66
N THR A 20 10.68 -17.58 -8.54
CA THR A 20 9.77 -16.98 -7.55
C THR A 20 8.31 -17.35 -7.85
N PRO A 21 7.58 -17.97 -6.87
CA PRO A 21 6.18 -18.39 -7.05
C PRO A 21 5.22 -17.20 -6.99
N VAL A 22 5.04 -16.51 -8.12
CA VAL A 22 4.26 -15.28 -8.20
C VAL A 22 2.81 -15.49 -7.76
N VAL A 23 2.39 -14.73 -6.77
CA VAL A 23 1.00 -14.65 -6.28
C VAL A 23 0.38 -13.36 -6.81
N THR A 24 -0.60 -13.44 -7.69
CA THR A 24 -1.26 -12.27 -8.28
C THR A 24 -2.77 -12.45 -8.44
N LEU A 25 -3.51 -11.38 -8.29
CA LEU A 25 -4.92 -11.21 -8.64
C LEU A 25 -5.07 -10.24 -9.84
N ASN A 26 -4.00 -10.03 -10.60
CA ASN A 26 -3.88 -9.06 -11.70
C ASN A 26 -4.04 -7.61 -11.24
N GLU A 27 -3.56 -7.31 -10.04
CA GLU A 27 -3.47 -5.96 -9.48
C GLU A 27 -2.54 -5.07 -10.30
N GLY A 28 -2.73 -3.76 -10.20
CA GLY A 28 -2.06 -2.77 -11.04
C GLY A 28 -2.81 -2.48 -12.32
N ASN A 29 -2.14 -1.85 -13.29
CA ASN A 29 -2.75 -1.36 -14.53
C ASN A 29 -4.03 -0.53 -14.27
N THR A 30 -4.04 0.19 -13.16
CA THR A 30 -5.20 1.00 -12.75
C THR A 30 -5.36 2.21 -13.67
N PRO A 31 -6.58 2.68 -13.91
CA PRO A 31 -6.82 3.80 -14.80
C PRO A 31 -6.07 5.07 -14.39
N LEU A 32 -5.51 5.78 -15.37
CA LEU A 32 -5.04 7.15 -15.24
C LEU A 32 -6.02 8.07 -15.98
N ILE A 33 -6.94 8.69 -15.24
CA ILE A 33 -8.11 9.39 -15.77
C ILE A 33 -7.80 10.89 -15.90
N LYS A 34 -7.94 11.47 -17.10
CA LYS A 34 -7.82 12.91 -17.30
C LYS A 34 -9.03 13.65 -16.71
N ALA A 35 -8.79 14.54 -15.76
CA ALA A 35 -9.81 15.27 -15.00
C ALA A 35 -9.97 16.73 -15.47
N GLY A 36 -10.27 16.94 -16.76
CA GLY A 36 -10.40 18.30 -17.34
C GLY A 36 -11.51 19.16 -16.73
N ASN A 37 -12.61 18.56 -16.27
CA ASN A 37 -13.67 19.29 -15.59
C ASN A 37 -13.20 19.83 -14.22
N LEU A 38 -12.35 19.08 -13.51
CA LEU A 38 -11.79 19.53 -12.24
C LEU A 38 -10.89 20.75 -12.45
N ALA A 39 -9.97 20.70 -13.43
CA ALA A 39 -9.09 21.82 -13.76
C ALA A 39 -9.88 23.10 -14.05
N ARG A 40 -10.92 23.00 -14.87
CA ARG A 40 -11.82 24.14 -15.18
C ARG A 40 -12.55 24.66 -13.94
N LYS A 41 -13.06 23.77 -13.08
CA LYS A 41 -13.80 24.14 -11.87
C LYS A 41 -12.94 24.92 -10.87
N ILE A 42 -11.66 24.58 -10.76
CA ILE A 42 -10.72 25.25 -9.84
C ILE A 42 -9.93 26.39 -10.52
N GLY A 43 -10.21 26.67 -11.80
CA GLY A 43 -9.67 27.85 -12.51
C GLY A 43 -8.19 27.76 -12.85
N ILE A 44 -7.66 26.56 -13.11
CA ILE A 44 -6.23 26.36 -13.47
C ILE A 44 -6.08 25.83 -14.90
N GLU A 45 -5.08 26.33 -15.63
CA GLU A 45 -4.67 25.82 -16.93
C GLU A 45 -3.62 24.71 -16.77
N ALA A 46 -4.05 23.52 -16.33
CA ALA A 46 -3.18 22.39 -16.14
C ALA A 46 -3.85 21.08 -16.54
N ASN A 47 -3.06 20.09 -16.95
CA ASN A 47 -3.55 18.73 -17.13
C ASN A 47 -3.54 17.99 -15.79
N ILE A 48 -4.74 17.75 -15.25
CA ILE A 48 -4.92 16.96 -14.04
C ILE A 48 -5.27 15.53 -14.42
N TYR A 49 -4.61 14.56 -13.79
CA TYR A 49 -4.87 13.15 -13.92
C TYR A 49 -5.13 12.53 -12.55
N LEU A 50 -6.06 11.58 -12.49
CA LEU A 50 -6.40 10.81 -11.30
C LEU A 50 -5.93 9.37 -11.51
N LYS A 51 -4.95 8.91 -10.73
CA LYS A 51 -4.55 7.51 -10.66
C LYS A 51 -5.54 6.77 -9.77
N PHE A 52 -6.47 6.04 -10.37
CA PHE A 52 -7.60 5.47 -9.67
C PHE A 52 -7.27 4.10 -9.06
N GLU A 53 -6.62 4.09 -7.93
CA GLU A 53 -6.21 2.89 -7.20
C GLU A 53 -7.37 2.04 -6.63
N GLY A 54 -8.57 2.59 -6.60
CA GLY A 54 -9.79 1.87 -6.27
C GLY A 54 -10.17 0.74 -7.24
N CYS A 55 -9.57 0.71 -8.43
CA CYS A 55 -9.74 -0.37 -9.41
C CYS A 55 -8.85 -1.59 -9.16
N ASN A 56 -8.01 -1.60 -8.14
CA ASN A 56 -7.33 -2.82 -7.73
C ASN A 56 -8.32 -3.88 -7.18
N PRO A 57 -7.99 -5.18 -7.19
CA PRO A 57 -8.91 -6.29 -6.87
C PRO A 57 -9.66 -6.16 -5.54
N THR A 58 -9.02 -5.66 -4.46
CA THR A 58 -9.68 -5.43 -3.18
C THR A 58 -10.13 -3.98 -2.95
N GLY A 59 -10.07 -3.15 -3.98
CA GLY A 59 -10.52 -1.76 -3.97
C GLY A 59 -9.54 -0.77 -3.38
N SER A 60 -8.23 -1.06 -3.35
CA SER A 60 -7.23 -0.11 -2.87
C SER A 60 -5.81 -0.40 -3.37
N PHE A 61 -4.93 0.61 -3.26
CA PHE A 61 -3.49 0.48 -3.58
C PHE A 61 -2.75 -0.56 -2.72
N LYS A 62 -3.36 -1.04 -1.63
CA LYS A 62 -2.75 -2.05 -0.75
C LYS A 62 -2.39 -3.33 -1.50
N ASP A 63 -3.13 -3.65 -2.55
CA ASP A 63 -2.92 -4.82 -3.38
C ASP A 63 -1.54 -4.84 -4.05
N ARG A 64 -1.03 -3.69 -4.47
CA ARG A 64 0.31 -3.58 -5.05
C ARG A 64 1.41 -4.05 -4.10
N GLY A 65 1.33 -3.62 -2.85
CA GLY A 65 2.29 -4.05 -1.84
C GLY A 65 2.05 -5.48 -1.38
N MET A 66 0.78 -5.88 -1.33
CA MET A 66 0.43 -7.20 -0.80
C MET A 66 0.82 -8.33 -1.74
N THR A 67 0.67 -8.16 -3.06
CA THR A 67 1.14 -9.15 -4.04
C THR A 67 2.62 -9.47 -3.84
N MET A 68 3.47 -8.44 -3.62
CA MET A 68 4.90 -8.63 -3.35
C MET A 68 5.16 -9.29 -1.99
N ALA A 69 4.52 -8.80 -0.93
CA ALA A 69 4.73 -9.32 0.42
C ALA A 69 4.32 -10.81 0.52
N VAL A 70 3.19 -11.19 -0.08
CA VAL A 70 2.70 -12.57 -0.05
C VAL A 70 3.50 -13.47 -1.01
N THR A 71 3.93 -12.96 -2.17
CA THR A 71 4.83 -13.67 -3.07
C THR A 71 6.13 -14.05 -2.35
N LYS A 72 6.73 -13.10 -1.63
CA LYS A 72 7.97 -13.35 -0.87
C LYS A 72 7.73 -14.26 0.33
N ALA A 73 6.63 -14.10 1.06
CA ALA A 73 6.26 -15.03 2.13
C ALA A 73 6.14 -16.47 1.61
N LYS A 74 5.52 -16.67 0.46
CA LYS A 74 5.40 -17.98 -0.19
C LYS A 74 6.76 -18.54 -0.64
N GLU A 75 7.62 -17.69 -1.22
CA GLU A 75 8.98 -18.07 -1.63
C GLU A 75 9.84 -18.48 -0.44
N GLU A 76 9.66 -17.82 0.71
CA GLU A 76 10.35 -18.10 1.98
C GLU A 76 9.74 -19.31 2.74
N GLY A 77 8.67 -19.93 2.21
CA GLY A 77 8.03 -21.09 2.82
C GLY A 77 7.18 -20.77 4.05
N ALA A 78 6.68 -19.55 4.19
CA ALA A 78 5.83 -19.18 5.31
C ALA A 78 4.53 -19.99 5.33
N ASN A 79 4.17 -20.51 6.50
CA ASN A 79 2.92 -21.27 6.71
C ASN A 79 1.70 -20.37 6.89
N ALA A 80 1.92 -19.14 7.31
CA ALA A 80 0.88 -18.15 7.53
C ALA A 80 1.40 -16.71 7.32
N ILE A 81 0.47 -15.81 7.08
CA ILE A 81 0.70 -14.36 7.13
C ILE A 81 -0.17 -13.74 8.20
N ILE A 82 0.30 -12.63 8.79
CA ILE A 82 -0.40 -11.92 9.85
C ILE A 82 -0.35 -10.42 9.64
N CYS A 83 -1.43 -9.73 10.01
CA CYS A 83 -1.43 -8.27 10.07
C CYS A 83 -2.34 -7.73 11.18
N ALA A 84 -2.00 -6.56 11.70
CA ALA A 84 -2.90 -5.76 12.53
C ALA A 84 -3.57 -4.70 11.64
N SER A 85 -4.88 -4.84 11.37
CA SER A 85 -5.62 -3.87 10.55
C SER A 85 -7.12 -4.14 10.55
N THR A 86 -7.92 -3.10 10.67
CA THR A 86 -9.39 -3.14 10.47
C THR A 86 -9.83 -2.68 9.08
N GLY A 87 -8.89 -2.37 8.16
CA GLY A 87 -9.19 -1.69 6.91
C GLY A 87 -8.62 -2.36 5.66
N ASN A 88 -8.16 -1.56 4.69
CA ASN A 88 -7.70 -2.05 3.38
C ASN A 88 -6.54 -3.05 3.46
N THR A 89 -5.69 -2.99 4.50
CA THR A 89 -4.59 -3.95 4.64
C THR A 89 -5.11 -5.35 4.96
N SER A 90 -6.09 -5.49 5.87
CA SER A 90 -6.70 -6.80 6.19
C SER A 90 -7.42 -7.41 5.00
N ALA A 91 -8.24 -6.61 4.28
CA ALA A 91 -8.92 -7.09 3.08
C ALA A 91 -7.94 -7.59 2.00
N SER A 92 -6.87 -6.84 1.76
CA SER A 92 -5.84 -7.23 0.81
C SER A 92 -5.05 -8.46 1.28
N ALA A 93 -4.62 -8.52 2.56
CA ALA A 93 -3.92 -9.67 3.10
C ALA A 93 -4.74 -10.96 2.96
N ALA A 94 -6.02 -10.91 3.30
CA ALA A 94 -6.93 -12.06 3.19
C ALA A 94 -7.06 -12.54 1.74
N ALA A 95 -7.27 -11.63 0.78
CA ALA A 95 -7.41 -11.98 -0.63
C ALA A 95 -6.15 -12.64 -1.21
N TYR A 96 -4.97 -12.07 -0.93
CA TYR A 96 -3.71 -12.60 -1.44
C TYR A 96 -3.24 -13.85 -0.68
N GLY A 97 -3.54 -13.96 0.62
CA GLY A 97 -3.32 -15.18 1.39
C GLY A 97 -4.16 -16.34 0.86
N ALA A 98 -5.46 -16.12 0.61
CA ALA A 98 -6.34 -17.11 -0.01
C ALA A 98 -5.82 -17.52 -1.41
N LYS A 99 -5.40 -16.55 -2.24
CA LYS A 99 -4.79 -16.83 -3.56
C LYS A 99 -3.51 -17.66 -3.47
N ALA A 100 -2.71 -17.43 -2.44
CA ALA A 100 -1.46 -18.16 -2.20
C ALA A 100 -1.67 -19.56 -1.60
N GLY A 101 -2.85 -19.85 -1.04
CA GLY A 101 -3.11 -21.02 -0.22
C GLY A 101 -2.42 -20.97 1.14
N ILE A 102 -2.20 -19.77 1.69
CA ILE A 102 -1.54 -19.53 2.98
C ILE A 102 -2.57 -19.02 3.98
N LYS A 103 -2.54 -19.53 5.22
CA LYS A 103 -3.40 -19.02 6.29
C LYS A 103 -3.17 -17.54 6.55
N THR A 104 -4.25 -16.80 6.78
CA THR A 104 -4.19 -15.38 7.06
C THR A 104 -4.83 -15.06 8.39
N PHE A 105 -4.04 -14.44 9.28
CA PHE A 105 -4.52 -13.95 10.56
C PHE A 105 -4.60 -12.42 10.55
N VAL A 106 -5.71 -11.90 11.05
CA VAL A 106 -5.96 -10.45 11.17
C VAL A 106 -6.24 -10.13 12.63
N LEU A 107 -5.33 -9.41 13.28
CA LEU A 107 -5.54 -8.91 14.63
C LEU A 107 -6.22 -7.54 14.60
N ILE A 108 -7.22 -7.38 15.45
CA ILE A 108 -7.97 -6.12 15.61
C ILE A 108 -8.14 -5.80 17.10
N PRO A 109 -8.19 -4.53 17.49
CA PRO A 109 -8.66 -4.15 18.82
C PRO A 109 -10.13 -4.53 19.00
N ASP A 110 -10.50 -5.06 20.17
CA ASP A 110 -11.88 -5.33 20.51
C ASP A 110 -12.74 -4.05 20.48
N GLY A 111 -13.96 -4.15 19.95
CA GLY A 111 -14.88 -3.01 19.80
C GLY A 111 -14.62 -2.11 18.58
N TYR A 112 -13.53 -2.27 17.85
CA TYR A 112 -13.22 -1.51 16.62
C TYR A 112 -13.51 -2.32 15.36
N ILE A 113 -14.77 -2.41 14.98
CA ILE A 113 -15.20 -3.18 13.80
C ILE A 113 -15.53 -2.23 12.65
N ALA A 114 -14.59 -2.04 11.71
CA ALA A 114 -14.90 -1.48 10.40
C ALA A 114 -15.59 -2.57 9.55
N LEU A 115 -16.90 -2.72 9.69
CA LEU A 115 -17.69 -3.85 9.17
C LEU A 115 -17.39 -4.20 7.72
N GLY A 116 -17.28 -3.22 6.82
CA GLY A 116 -17.14 -3.50 5.38
C GLY A 116 -15.83 -4.21 5.00
N LYS A 117 -14.68 -3.72 5.47
CA LYS A 117 -13.37 -4.33 5.12
C LYS A 117 -13.07 -5.58 5.92
N LEU A 118 -13.56 -5.66 7.15
CA LEU A 118 -13.44 -6.86 7.96
C LEU A 118 -14.29 -8.00 7.38
N SER A 119 -15.55 -7.71 6.99
CA SER A 119 -16.41 -8.66 6.30
C SER A 119 -15.75 -9.18 5.01
N GLN A 120 -15.11 -8.30 4.24
CA GLN A 120 -14.35 -8.69 3.06
C GLN A 120 -13.21 -9.66 3.41
N ALA A 121 -12.46 -9.40 4.48
CA ALA A 121 -11.40 -10.29 4.94
C ALA A 121 -11.93 -11.68 5.38
N MET A 122 -13.05 -11.70 6.10
CA MET A 122 -13.71 -12.93 6.50
C MET A 122 -14.21 -13.75 5.30
N MET A 123 -14.79 -13.09 4.30
CA MET A 123 -15.25 -13.75 3.06
C MET A 123 -14.11 -14.42 2.28
N TYR A 124 -12.89 -13.90 2.39
CA TYR A 124 -11.70 -14.52 1.83
C TYR A 124 -11.07 -15.60 2.75
N GLY A 125 -11.71 -15.94 3.88
CA GLY A 125 -11.28 -17.00 4.78
C GLY A 125 -10.18 -16.61 5.77
N ALA A 126 -9.98 -15.32 6.05
CA ALA A 126 -9.06 -14.89 7.10
C ALA A 126 -9.64 -15.17 8.48
N GLU A 127 -8.78 -15.59 9.40
CA GLU A 127 -9.09 -15.75 10.82
C GLU A 127 -8.93 -14.40 11.52
N ILE A 128 -10.02 -13.88 12.08
CA ILE A 128 -10.03 -12.60 12.79
C ILE A 128 -9.86 -12.85 14.27
N ILE A 129 -8.85 -12.22 14.87
CA ILE A 129 -8.55 -12.31 16.30
C ILE A 129 -8.73 -10.93 16.93
N ALA A 130 -9.72 -10.80 17.80
CA ALA A 130 -9.92 -9.61 18.60
C ALA A 130 -9.04 -9.67 19.87
N ILE A 131 -8.32 -8.58 20.14
CA ILE A 131 -7.52 -8.46 21.36
C ILE A 131 -8.03 -7.32 22.22
N GLN A 132 -7.95 -7.48 23.53
CA GLN A 132 -8.19 -6.38 24.46
C GLN A 132 -7.03 -5.39 24.38
N GLY A 133 -7.29 -4.16 23.95
CA GLY A 133 -6.26 -3.15 23.78
C GLY A 133 -6.55 -2.19 22.62
N ASN A 134 -5.55 -1.43 22.24
CA ASN A 134 -5.61 -0.48 21.12
C ASN A 134 -4.84 -1.01 19.89
N PHE A 135 -4.83 -0.22 18.82
CA PHE A 135 -4.17 -0.58 17.56
C PHE A 135 -2.65 -0.77 17.71
N ASP A 136 -1.99 0.04 18.54
CA ASP A 136 -0.53 -0.07 18.75
C ASP A 136 -0.18 -1.40 19.43
N GLN A 137 -0.98 -1.80 20.45
CA GLN A 137 -0.84 -3.10 21.12
C GLN A 137 -1.10 -4.29 20.16
N ALA A 138 -2.09 -4.17 19.26
CA ALA A 138 -2.30 -5.18 18.23
C ALA A 138 -1.10 -5.28 17.29
N LEU A 139 -0.51 -4.14 16.91
CA LEU A 139 0.68 -4.11 16.05
C LEU A 139 1.92 -4.69 16.75
N ASP A 140 2.11 -4.42 18.03
CA ASP A 140 3.22 -4.99 18.80
C ASP A 140 3.05 -6.51 18.97
N CYS A 141 1.84 -6.98 19.23
CA CYS A 141 1.52 -8.40 19.31
C CYS A 141 1.86 -9.14 17.99
N VAL A 142 1.46 -8.61 16.82
CA VAL A 142 1.79 -9.26 15.54
C VAL A 142 3.29 -9.23 15.23
N ARG A 143 4.02 -8.22 15.70
CA ARG A 143 5.49 -8.16 15.60
C ARG A 143 6.16 -9.26 16.43
N GLU A 144 5.73 -9.42 17.67
CA GLU A 144 6.23 -10.48 18.57
C GLU A 144 5.95 -11.87 18.02
N ILE A 145 4.72 -12.12 17.54
CA ILE A 145 4.35 -13.40 16.92
C ILE A 145 5.23 -13.67 15.69
N SER A 146 5.42 -12.69 14.81
CA SER A 146 6.23 -12.86 13.60
C SER A 146 7.72 -13.04 13.88
N ALA A 147 8.21 -12.57 15.02
CA ALA A 147 9.61 -12.75 15.43
C ALA A 147 9.90 -14.16 16.00
N THR A 148 8.87 -14.84 16.52
CA THR A 148 9.01 -16.11 17.25
C THR A 148 8.42 -17.31 16.52
N HIS A 149 7.63 -17.11 15.48
CA HIS A 149 6.93 -18.15 14.73
C HIS A 149 7.14 -17.99 13.22
N PRO A 150 7.01 -19.04 12.40
CA PRO A 150 7.13 -18.99 10.94
C PRO A 150 5.89 -18.36 10.30
N ILE A 151 5.56 -17.14 10.73
CA ILE A 151 4.42 -16.34 10.30
C ILE A 151 4.95 -15.00 9.78
N THR A 152 4.66 -14.65 8.53
CA THR A 152 5.17 -13.43 7.93
C THR A 152 4.26 -12.24 8.24
N LEU A 153 4.83 -11.19 8.84
CA LEU A 153 4.15 -9.90 9.05
C LEU A 153 4.00 -9.14 7.73
N VAL A 154 2.76 -8.78 7.37
CA VAL A 154 2.46 -8.08 6.12
C VAL A 154 1.91 -6.64 6.32
N ASN A 155 2.16 -6.04 7.47
CA ASN A 155 1.89 -4.61 7.73
C ASN A 155 2.81 -3.70 6.90
N SER A 156 2.60 -2.38 6.99
CA SER A 156 3.37 -1.36 6.26
C SER A 156 4.88 -1.37 6.53
N VAL A 157 5.32 -1.99 7.59
CA VAL A 157 6.74 -2.18 7.94
C VAL A 157 7.43 -3.25 7.09
N ASN A 158 6.69 -4.10 6.39
CA ASN A 158 7.26 -5.11 5.50
C ASN A 158 7.89 -4.43 4.26
N PRO A 159 9.19 -4.60 4.00
CA PRO A 159 9.90 -3.88 2.94
C PRO A 159 9.38 -4.21 1.54
N TYR A 160 8.90 -5.41 1.32
CA TYR A 160 8.34 -5.83 0.03
C TYR A 160 7.06 -5.06 -0.35
N ARG A 161 6.39 -4.44 0.65
CA ARG A 161 5.25 -3.57 0.40
C ARG A 161 5.65 -2.34 -0.43
N ILE A 162 6.79 -1.74 -0.13
CA ILE A 162 7.35 -0.59 -0.87
C ILE A 162 7.68 -1.00 -2.31
N GLU A 163 8.28 -2.19 -2.49
CA GLU A 163 8.62 -2.71 -3.83
C GLU A 163 7.39 -2.87 -4.73
N GLY A 164 6.30 -3.43 -4.21
CA GLY A 164 5.06 -3.54 -4.99
C GLY A 164 4.40 -2.18 -5.26
N GLN A 165 4.33 -1.31 -4.25
CA GLN A 165 3.68 0.00 -4.37
C GLN A 165 4.41 0.96 -5.31
N LYS A 166 5.75 0.89 -5.44
CA LYS A 166 6.53 1.74 -6.36
C LYS A 166 6.09 1.61 -7.82
N THR A 167 5.51 0.46 -8.20
CA THR A 167 5.02 0.24 -9.57
C THR A 167 3.91 1.19 -9.98
N GLY A 168 3.21 1.82 -9.04
CA GLY A 168 2.26 2.88 -9.35
C GLY A 168 2.91 4.10 -10.03
N ALA A 169 4.15 4.45 -9.66
CA ALA A 169 4.93 5.49 -10.33
C ALA A 169 5.32 5.08 -11.75
N PHE A 170 5.71 3.82 -11.94
CA PHE A 170 6.04 3.28 -13.26
C PHE A 170 4.85 3.38 -14.22
N GLU A 171 3.66 2.96 -13.76
CA GLU A 171 2.44 3.03 -14.57
C GLU A 171 2.05 4.46 -14.98
N ILE A 172 2.27 5.44 -14.09
CA ILE A 172 2.05 6.85 -14.41
C ILE A 172 3.02 7.30 -15.51
N CYS A 173 4.29 6.98 -15.38
CA CYS A 173 5.32 7.33 -16.37
C CYS A 173 5.07 6.65 -17.70
N ASP A 174 4.73 5.35 -17.69
CA ASP A 174 4.41 4.57 -18.89
C ASP A 174 3.22 5.18 -19.66
N ALA A 175 2.18 5.60 -18.92
CA ALA A 175 0.97 6.18 -19.51
C ALA A 175 1.17 7.60 -20.06
N LEU A 176 2.05 8.41 -19.43
CA LEU A 176 2.30 9.81 -19.82
C LEU A 176 3.52 9.97 -20.75
N GLY A 177 4.36 8.93 -20.89
CA GLY A 177 5.66 9.01 -21.56
C GLY A 177 6.69 9.87 -20.82
N LYS A 178 6.39 10.32 -19.61
CA LYS A 178 7.24 11.14 -18.74
C LYS A 178 6.71 11.13 -17.30
N ALA A 179 7.51 11.60 -16.34
CA ALA A 179 6.99 11.89 -15.01
C ALA A 179 6.06 13.11 -15.03
N PRO A 180 5.05 13.19 -14.16
CA PRO A 180 4.28 14.42 -13.96
C PRO A 180 5.17 15.52 -13.34
N GLU A 181 4.80 16.78 -13.46
CA GLU A 181 5.51 17.87 -12.77
C GLU A 181 5.27 17.82 -11.25
N TYR A 182 4.05 17.49 -10.87
CA TYR A 182 3.62 17.35 -9.48
C TYR A 182 2.88 16.04 -9.28
N HIS A 183 3.17 15.36 -8.19
CA HIS A 183 2.42 14.18 -7.73
C HIS A 183 1.80 14.47 -6.37
N PHE A 184 0.48 14.60 -6.33
CA PHE A 184 -0.30 14.83 -5.12
C PHE A 184 -0.77 13.50 -4.54
N ILE A 185 -0.51 13.25 -3.25
CA ILE A 185 -0.81 11.95 -2.62
C ILE A 185 -1.20 12.13 -1.15
N PRO A 186 -2.27 11.46 -0.66
CA PRO A 186 -2.59 11.45 0.76
C PRO A 186 -1.54 10.65 1.55
N VAL A 187 -1.19 11.16 2.75
CA VAL A 187 -0.17 10.59 3.61
C VAL A 187 -0.78 10.17 4.95
N GLY A 188 -0.61 8.89 5.31
CA GLY A 188 -0.87 8.34 6.63
C GLY A 188 0.42 7.76 7.21
N ASN A 189 0.68 6.45 6.98
CA ASN A 189 1.95 5.81 7.38
C ASN A 189 3.17 6.21 6.52
N ALA A 190 3.01 7.12 5.58
CA ALA A 190 4.03 7.61 4.64
C ALA A 190 4.63 6.56 3.68
N GLY A 191 4.32 5.27 3.82
CA GLY A 191 4.87 4.21 2.97
C GLY A 191 4.52 4.35 1.48
N ASN A 192 3.32 4.86 1.16
CA ASN A 192 2.90 4.99 -0.23
C ASN A 192 3.65 6.11 -0.96
N ILE A 193 3.82 7.29 -0.36
CA ILE A 193 4.61 8.38 -0.94
C ILE A 193 6.07 7.98 -1.10
N THR A 194 6.65 7.30 -0.10
CA THR A 194 8.00 6.73 -0.15
C THR A 194 8.15 5.74 -1.32
N ALA A 195 7.16 4.88 -1.54
CA ALA A 195 7.18 3.92 -2.63
C ALA A 195 7.13 4.60 -4.00
N TYR A 196 6.21 5.56 -4.20
CA TYR A 196 6.13 6.31 -5.45
C TYR A 196 7.42 7.08 -5.74
N TRP A 197 7.99 7.74 -4.73
CA TRP A 197 9.27 8.43 -4.86
C TRP A 197 10.40 7.46 -5.24
N LYS A 198 10.46 6.27 -4.62
CA LYS A 198 11.40 5.22 -5.01
C LYS A 198 11.25 4.84 -6.48
N GLY A 199 10.02 4.61 -6.95
CA GLY A 199 9.75 4.26 -8.33
C GLY A 199 10.19 5.35 -9.32
N TYR A 200 9.88 6.61 -9.05
CA TYR A 200 10.36 7.72 -9.89
C TYR A 200 11.88 7.80 -9.93
N LYS A 201 12.57 7.60 -8.80
CA LYS A 201 14.04 7.60 -8.77
C LYS A 201 14.65 6.45 -9.58
N GLU A 202 14.07 5.26 -9.53
CA GLU A 202 14.51 4.11 -10.33
C GLU A 202 14.36 4.38 -11.83
N TYR A 203 13.21 4.89 -12.28
CA TYR A 203 13.00 5.26 -13.69
C TYR A 203 13.90 6.40 -14.16
N TYR A 204 14.22 7.34 -13.28
CA TYR A 204 15.17 8.42 -13.58
C TYR A 204 16.60 7.88 -13.72
N ALA A 205 17.02 7.01 -12.83
CA ALA A 205 18.36 6.39 -12.86
C ALA A 205 18.59 5.53 -14.12
N GLU A 206 17.53 4.88 -14.63
CA GLU A 206 17.57 4.12 -15.88
C GLU A 206 17.29 4.99 -17.14
N CYS A 207 17.27 6.29 -17.01
CA CYS A 207 16.99 7.22 -18.13
C CYS A 207 15.62 6.99 -18.81
N THR A 208 14.70 6.28 -18.16
CA THR A 208 13.32 6.09 -18.66
C THR A 208 12.54 7.39 -18.61
N ILE A 209 12.83 8.24 -17.61
CA ILE A 209 12.33 9.62 -17.50
C ILE A 209 13.48 10.59 -17.33
N THR A 210 13.31 11.84 -17.77
CA THR A 210 14.38 12.86 -17.77
C THR A 210 14.28 13.85 -16.61
N LYS A 211 13.16 13.84 -15.86
CA LYS A 211 12.91 14.73 -14.71
C LYS A 211 12.17 13.97 -13.62
N LEU A 212 12.46 14.31 -12.37
CA LEU A 212 11.70 13.83 -11.21
C LEU A 212 10.52 14.75 -10.91
N PRO A 213 9.37 14.22 -10.44
CA PRO A 213 8.23 15.04 -10.03
C PRO A 213 8.51 15.73 -8.69
N LYS A 214 7.78 16.82 -8.41
CA LYS A 214 7.65 17.33 -7.05
C LYS A 214 6.59 16.52 -6.33
N MET A 215 6.97 15.84 -5.24
CA MET A 215 6.03 15.06 -4.41
C MET A 215 5.31 15.99 -3.44
N MET A 216 3.99 15.98 -3.49
CA MET A 216 3.11 16.82 -2.65
C MET A 216 2.28 15.90 -1.75
N GLY A 217 2.78 15.67 -0.54
CA GLY A 217 2.09 14.85 0.48
C GLY A 217 1.04 15.66 1.23
N PHE A 218 -0.12 15.06 1.48
CA PHE A 218 -1.20 15.67 2.25
C PHE A 218 -1.58 14.80 3.43
N GLU A 219 -1.40 15.30 4.62
CA GLU A 219 -1.93 14.72 5.86
C GLU A 219 -3.26 15.38 6.21
N ALA A 220 -4.11 14.65 6.92
CA ALA A 220 -5.31 15.25 7.52
C ALA A 220 -4.90 16.10 8.72
N GLU A 221 -5.48 17.27 8.91
CA GLU A 221 -5.11 18.25 9.94
C GLU A 221 -4.98 17.65 11.35
N GLY A 222 -5.95 16.83 11.76
CA GLY A 222 -5.94 16.16 13.08
C GLY A 222 -4.99 14.95 13.19
N SER A 223 -4.25 14.62 12.13
CA SER A 223 -3.23 13.54 12.08
C SER A 223 -1.98 13.93 11.29
N ALA A 224 -1.67 15.23 11.20
CA ALA A 224 -0.56 15.79 10.42
C ALA A 224 0.77 15.76 11.21
N ALA A 225 1.25 14.57 11.55
CA ALA A 225 2.43 14.38 12.38
C ALA A 225 3.72 14.86 11.71
N ILE A 226 3.90 14.58 10.41
CA ILE A 226 5.09 14.97 9.64
C ILE A 226 5.12 16.49 9.48
N VAL A 227 3.98 17.10 9.10
CA VAL A 227 3.88 18.57 8.94
C VAL A 227 4.17 19.30 10.25
N ARG A 228 3.75 18.74 11.39
CA ARG A 228 3.98 19.33 12.73
C ARG A 228 5.37 19.02 13.28
N GLY A 229 6.07 18.04 12.74
CA GLY A 229 7.37 17.59 13.25
C GLY A 229 7.28 16.82 14.57
N GLU A 230 6.09 16.35 14.97
CA GLU A 230 5.87 15.67 16.24
C GLU A 230 4.79 14.57 16.15
N ARG A 231 4.92 13.56 17.03
CA ARG A 231 3.92 12.49 17.16
C ARG A 231 2.61 13.04 17.71
N ILE A 232 1.49 12.66 17.10
CA ILE A 232 0.14 12.97 17.57
C ILE A 232 -0.41 11.78 18.36
N LEU A 233 -0.59 11.93 19.66
CA LEU A 233 -1.00 10.85 20.55
C LEU A 233 -2.46 10.42 20.35
N LYS A 234 -3.33 11.34 19.96
CA LYS A 234 -4.77 11.10 19.70
C LYS A 234 -5.15 11.70 18.34
N PRO A 235 -4.79 11.01 17.22
CA PRO A 235 -5.14 11.51 15.91
C PRO A 235 -6.65 11.40 15.67
N GLU A 236 -7.26 12.48 15.17
CA GLU A 236 -8.68 12.53 14.83
C GLU A 236 -8.89 13.10 13.44
N THR A 237 -9.65 12.40 12.60
CA THR A 237 -10.02 12.85 11.26
C THR A 237 -11.15 12.01 10.69
N LEU A 238 -11.96 12.61 9.82
CA LEU A 238 -12.95 11.89 8.99
C LEU A 238 -12.26 10.96 7.97
N ALA A 239 -11.04 11.28 7.55
CA ALA A 239 -10.23 10.46 6.66
C ALA A 239 -9.58 9.29 7.43
N THR A 240 -10.37 8.33 7.86
CA THR A 240 -9.96 7.23 8.76
C THR A 240 -8.78 6.42 8.24
N ALA A 241 -8.64 6.28 6.93
CA ALA A 241 -7.53 5.53 6.30
C ALA A 241 -6.14 6.16 6.50
N ILE A 242 -6.08 7.46 6.82
CA ILE A 242 -4.86 8.22 7.11
C ILE A 242 -4.84 8.77 8.55
N ARG A 243 -5.68 8.25 9.45
CA ARG A 243 -5.71 8.60 10.87
C ARG A 243 -4.53 7.95 11.61
N ILE A 244 -3.33 8.45 11.35
CA ILE A 244 -2.07 7.94 11.87
C ILE A 244 -1.34 9.06 12.60
N GLY A 245 -1.06 8.87 13.88
CA GLY A 245 -0.35 9.86 14.71
C GLY A 245 1.16 9.68 14.76
N ASN A 246 1.68 8.52 14.30
CA ASN A 246 3.12 8.22 14.25
C ASN A 246 3.42 7.41 12.98
N PRO A 247 3.67 8.06 11.85
CA PRO A 247 3.92 7.38 10.58
C PRO A 247 5.12 6.44 10.61
N ALA A 248 4.93 5.19 10.19
CA ALA A 248 5.99 4.17 10.22
C ALA A 248 7.15 4.46 9.24
N SER A 249 6.89 5.18 8.14
CA SER A 249 7.89 5.56 7.13
C SER A 249 8.20 7.06 7.14
N TRP A 250 8.10 7.70 8.29
CA TRP A 250 8.32 9.15 8.45
C TRP A 250 9.65 9.59 7.84
N LYS A 251 10.76 9.04 8.34
CA LYS A 251 12.13 9.41 7.90
C LYS A 251 12.41 9.16 6.42
N GLN A 252 11.70 8.21 5.81
CA GLN A 252 11.87 7.91 4.39
C GLN A 252 11.05 8.85 3.49
N ALA A 253 10.05 9.52 4.06
CA ALA A 253 9.17 10.42 3.34
C ALA A 253 9.67 11.87 3.34
N GLU A 254 10.50 12.27 4.30
CA GLU A 254 11.24 13.53 4.34
C GLU A 254 12.43 13.50 3.36
#